data_8dd5649670e0911d4ec97f119f6dfbb1
#
_entry.id   8dd5649670e0911d4ec97f119f6dfbb1
#
_cell.length_a   1.000
_cell.length_b   1.000
_cell.length_c   1.000
_cell.angle_alpha   90.00
_cell.angle_beta   90.00
_cell.angle_gamma   90.00
#
_symmetry.space_group_name_H-M   'P 1'
#
loop_
_entity.id
_entity.type
_entity.pdbx_description
1 polymer ?
#
loop_
_entity_poly.entity_id
_entity_poly.type
_entity_poly.pdbx_seq_one_letter_code
_entity_poly.pdbx_strand_id
1 'polypeptide(L)'
;MDFVKQNLDLNHLRRFGAEIEINAFDMRSRPIGHADGRLPEGTHYVASLLQKTLKKSVKIHKWSYDHNNIDWILKPDSSCGIEICTPVLKGWKGVIETCRAIEALGADNRIMADERCSFHVHIDVSDLSEQEVATIVTWWVKCEPVFMDSVPLSRKSNQYCQLLGQSEIFEKVEDQFYSADTIIRRLGCCKYFTINTYHYHNNKRKTIEFRIMDGDCCLDPWNAKNWIRLIIHFIEMSLKKGMPNEYHPGDPWSGYCWLDPKDVFEFLGFGGNYNLSNGLQQVCEWFVDRLYLNVSDTCKIGVMSESARCVADRQISDLFSIYGKMEADFTDVFDEKFRI
;
A
#
# COMPACT_ATOMS: atom_id res chain seq x y z
N MET A 1 -11.89 -29.35 -13.81
CA MET A 1 -11.94 -28.82 -12.44
C MET A 1 -12.09 -27.33 -12.54
N ASP A 2 -13.26 -26.83 -12.14
CA ASP A 2 -13.64 -25.42 -12.35
C ASP A 2 -12.86 -24.47 -11.44
N PHE A 3 -11.74 -23.95 -11.93
CA PHE A 3 -10.98 -22.86 -11.28
C PHE A 3 -11.66 -21.48 -11.40
N VAL A 4 -12.83 -21.41 -12.03
CA VAL A 4 -13.49 -20.15 -12.45
C VAL A 4 -14.38 -19.53 -11.38
N LYS A 5 -14.53 -20.12 -10.20
CA LYS A 5 -15.47 -19.63 -9.15
C LYS A 5 -14.87 -19.36 -7.77
N GLN A 6 -13.60 -19.16 -7.64
CA GLN A 6 -13.11 -18.48 -6.45
C GLN A 6 -13.23 -16.97 -6.68
N ASN A 7 -14.46 -16.46 -6.57
CA ASN A 7 -14.66 -15.10 -6.13
C ASN A 7 -13.76 -14.93 -4.91
N LEU A 8 -12.77 -14.05 -5.00
CA LEU A 8 -12.09 -13.55 -3.81
C LEU A 8 -13.16 -12.88 -2.96
N ASP A 9 -13.84 -13.70 -2.17
CA ASP A 9 -14.83 -13.24 -1.21
C ASP A 9 -14.05 -12.44 -0.17
N LEU A 10 -14.09 -11.11 -0.32
CA LEU A 10 -13.44 -10.18 0.58
C LEU A 10 -13.82 -10.39 2.06
N ASN A 11 -14.84 -11.21 2.33
CA ASN A 11 -15.24 -11.59 3.69
C ASN A 11 -14.27 -12.56 4.38
N HIS A 12 -13.41 -13.24 3.63
CA HIS A 12 -12.35 -14.11 4.15
C HIS A 12 -11.00 -13.43 4.25
N LEU A 13 -10.93 -12.13 3.96
CA LEU A 13 -9.68 -11.40 3.93
C LEU A 13 -8.97 -11.36 5.27
N ARG A 14 -7.66 -11.22 5.19
CA ARG A 14 -6.75 -11.01 6.30
C ARG A 14 -7.19 -9.84 7.18
N ARG A 15 -6.85 -9.93 8.45
CA ARG A 15 -6.95 -8.77 9.35
C ARG A 15 -5.91 -7.74 8.92
N PHE A 16 -6.28 -6.47 9.06
CA PHE A 16 -5.40 -5.36 8.74
C PHE A 16 -5.60 -4.21 9.73
N GLY A 17 -4.65 -3.29 9.74
CA GLY A 17 -4.76 -1.97 10.35
C GLY A 17 -4.23 -0.93 9.37
N ALA A 18 -4.62 0.32 9.55
CA ALA A 18 -4.09 1.43 8.78
C ALA A 18 -3.60 2.54 9.72
N GLU A 19 -2.54 3.22 9.29
CA GLU A 19 -2.06 4.48 9.85
C GLU A 19 -2.34 5.56 8.81
N ILE A 20 -3.10 6.58 9.23
CA ILE A 20 -3.57 7.68 8.39
C ILE A 20 -2.91 8.95 8.90
N GLU A 21 -1.99 9.51 8.15
CA GLU A 21 -1.24 10.70 8.53
C GLU A 21 -1.87 11.96 7.95
N ILE A 22 -2.16 12.93 8.80
CA ILE A 22 -2.82 14.18 8.42
C ILE A 22 -2.28 15.38 9.18
N ASN A 23 -2.60 16.57 8.66
CA ASN A 23 -2.49 17.85 9.34
C ASN A 23 -3.88 18.45 9.57
N ALA A 24 -4.06 19.22 10.64
CA ALA A 24 -5.29 19.95 10.88
C ALA A 24 -4.99 21.43 11.15
N PHE A 25 -5.91 22.33 10.75
CA PHE A 25 -5.83 23.79 10.97
C PHE A 25 -4.59 24.47 10.36
N ASP A 26 -4.21 24.11 9.13
CA ASP A 26 -3.09 24.71 8.39
C ASP A 26 -1.74 24.69 9.15
N MET A 27 -1.47 23.64 9.84
CA MET A 27 -0.24 23.40 10.60
C MET A 27 0.98 23.19 9.69
N ARG A 28 1.20 24.04 8.68
CA ARG A 28 2.41 24.02 7.82
C ARG A 28 3.71 24.22 8.61
N SER A 29 3.59 24.62 9.84
CA SER A 29 4.68 25.19 10.56
C SER A 29 5.00 24.51 11.87
N ARG A 30 5.43 23.35 11.93
CA ARG A 30 6.30 22.75 12.98
C ARG A 30 5.97 21.28 13.19
N PRO A 31 6.86 20.36 12.86
CA PRO A 31 6.86 19.06 13.48
C PRO A 31 6.99 19.30 15.00
N ILE A 32 5.96 18.94 15.74
CA ILE A 32 6.04 18.95 17.20
C ILE A 32 6.88 17.72 17.54
N GLY A 33 8.11 17.99 17.95
CA GLY A 33 9.00 16.92 18.40
C GLY A 33 8.32 16.12 19.51
N HIS A 34 8.49 14.83 19.51
CA HIS A 34 7.96 13.90 20.51
C HIS A 34 8.39 14.22 21.96
N ALA A 35 9.25 15.22 22.14
CA ALA A 35 9.94 15.45 23.41
C ALA A 35 9.10 16.15 24.49
N ASP A 36 8.04 16.85 24.12
CA ASP A 36 7.33 17.69 25.10
C ASP A 36 5.90 17.24 25.43
N GLY A 37 5.44 16.13 24.86
CA GLY A 37 4.12 15.53 25.17
C GLY A 37 2.94 16.40 24.79
N ARG A 38 3.14 17.41 23.93
CA ARG A 38 2.05 18.24 23.41
C ARG A 38 1.36 17.53 22.28
N LEU A 39 0.04 17.66 22.25
CA LEU A 39 -0.77 17.19 21.14
C LEU A 39 -0.72 18.23 20.02
N PRO A 40 -0.67 17.79 18.74
CA PRO A 40 -0.87 18.68 17.60
C PRO A 40 -2.19 19.43 17.72
N GLU A 41 -2.21 20.68 17.21
CA GLU A 41 -3.45 21.42 17.10
C GLU A 41 -4.48 20.61 16.29
N GLY A 42 -5.74 20.73 16.63
CA GLY A 42 -6.81 20.00 15.95
C GLY A 42 -6.97 18.53 16.36
N THR A 43 -6.07 17.92 17.16
CA THR A 43 -6.19 16.50 17.55
C THR A 43 -7.55 16.19 18.19
N HIS A 44 -8.03 17.01 19.15
CA HIS A 44 -9.33 16.84 19.78
C HIS A 44 -10.49 17.03 18.81
N TYR A 45 -10.33 17.93 17.85
CA TYR A 45 -11.32 18.16 16.82
C TYR A 45 -11.47 16.93 15.92
N VAL A 46 -10.35 16.41 15.40
CA VAL A 46 -10.31 15.19 14.56
C VAL A 46 -10.89 13.99 15.31
N ALA A 47 -10.52 13.81 16.57
CA ALA A 47 -11.07 12.74 17.40
C ALA A 47 -12.61 12.83 17.53
N SER A 48 -13.14 14.04 17.76
CA SER A 48 -14.59 14.27 17.86
C SER A 48 -15.30 14.03 16.53
N LEU A 49 -14.70 14.43 15.41
CA LEU A 49 -15.21 14.18 14.06
C LEU A 49 -15.30 12.68 13.79
N LEU A 50 -14.23 11.92 14.04
CA LEU A 50 -14.22 10.47 13.85
C LEU A 50 -15.16 9.75 14.78
N GLN A 51 -15.24 10.15 16.06
CA GLN A 51 -16.17 9.55 17.02
C GLN A 51 -17.62 9.73 16.57
N LYS A 52 -17.98 10.90 16.08
CA LYS A 52 -19.32 11.20 15.55
C LYS A 52 -19.62 10.37 14.30
N THR A 53 -18.67 10.27 13.37
CA THR A 53 -18.81 9.57 12.09
C THR A 53 -18.92 8.06 12.28
N LEU A 54 -18.01 7.50 13.05
CA LEU A 54 -17.89 6.05 13.21
C LEU A 54 -18.82 5.50 14.30
N LYS A 55 -19.34 6.38 15.18
CA LYS A 55 -20.11 6.01 16.38
C LYS A 55 -19.34 5.01 17.27
N LYS A 56 -18.05 5.21 17.37
CA LYS A 56 -17.11 4.38 18.13
C LYS A 56 -16.23 5.23 19.04
N SER A 57 -15.63 4.59 20.04
CA SER A 57 -14.62 5.22 20.88
C SER A 57 -13.39 5.59 20.04
N VAL A 58 -12.93 6.81 20.21
CA VAL A 58 -11.69 7.33 19.64
C VAL A 58 -10.83 7.84 20.79
N LYS A 59 -9.63 7.28 20.93
CA LYS A 59 -8.69 7.61 22.01
C LYS A 59 -7.64 8.59 21.52
N ILE A 60 -7.17 9.44 22.42
CA ILE A 60 -6.04 10.33 22.17
C ILE A 60 -4.91 9.91 23.07
N HIS A 61 -3.77 9.59 22.47
CA HIS A 61 -2.54 9.23 23.17
C HIS A 61 -1.50 10.33 22.99
N LYS A 62 -0.83 10.68 24.08
CA LYS A 62 0.24 11.70 24.05
C LYS A 62 1.57 11.16 23.53
N TRP A 63 1.72 9.84 23.48
CA TRP A 63 2.96 9.17 23.11
C TRP A 63 2.72 8.13 22.03
N SER A 64 3.63 8.03 21.09
CA SER A 64 3.52 7.13 19.94
C SER A 64 3.58 5.63 20.26
N TYR A 65 3.94 5.27 21.49
CA TYR A 65 4.22 3.87 21.87
C TYR A 65 3.02 3.09 22.41
N ASP A 66 1.95 3.78 22.73
CA ASP A 66 0.79 3.15 23.37
C ASP A 66 -0.23 2.75 22.30
N HIS A 67 -0.31 1.46 22.02
CA HIS A 67 -1.22 0.90 21.04
C HIS A 67 -2.11 -0.16 21.69
N ASN A 68 -3.41 0.00 21.54
CA ASN A 68 -4.32 -1.12 21.67
C ASN A 68 -4.92 -1.45 20.30
N ASN A 69 -5.24 -2.70 20.09
CA ASN A 69 -5.76 -3.20 18.81
C ASN A 69 -7.30 -3.08 18.72
N ILE A 70 -7.93 -2.34 19.62
CA ILE A 70 -9.39 -2.32 19.82
C ILE A 70 -9.99 -0.98 19.46
N ASP A 71 -9.32 0.13 19.79
CA ASP A 71 -9.80 1.49 19.60
C ASP A 71 -9.18 2.16 18.38
N TRP A 72 -9.86 3.14 17.85
CA TRP A 72 -9.26 4.17 17.01
C TRP A 72 -8.40 5.07 17.90
N ILE A 73 -7.16 5.31 17.50
CA ILE A 73 -6.18 6.06 18.30
C ILE A 73 -5.63 7.22 17.47
N LEU A 74 -5.64 8.43 18.04
CA LEU A 74 -4.91 9.56 17.52
C LEU A 74 -3.67 9.78 18.38
N LYS A 75 -2.54 9.99 17.73
CA LYS A 75 -1.27 10.27 18.40
C LYS A 75 -0.47 11.30 17.61
N PRO A 76 0.46 12.03 18.26
CA PRO A 76 1.38 12.91 17.55
C PRO A 76 2.36 12.10 16.71
N ASP A 77 2.62 12.56 15.50
CA ASP A 77 3.70 12.08 14.65
C ASP A 77 4.64 13.23 14.28
N SER A 78 5.95 12.96 14.30
CA SER A 78 6.98 13.99 14.06
C SER A 78 7.12 14.37 12.58
N SER A 79 6.66 13.53 11.67
CA SER A 79 6.75 13.77 10.23
C SER A 79 5.58 14.60 9.71
N CYS A 80 4.36 14.31 10.16
CA CYS A 80 3.13 14.91 9.61
C CYS A 80 2.33 15.76 10.60
N GLY A 81 2.26 15.40 11.85
CA GLY A 81 1.46 16.08 12.87
C GLY A 81 0.53 15.11 13.59
N ILE A 82 -0.54 14.64 12.98
CA ILE A 82 -1.49 13.70 13.57
C ILE A 82 -1.44 12.37 12.80
N GLU A 83 -1.14 11.31 13.53
CA GLU A 83 -1.30 9.95 13.04
C GLU A 83 -2.55 9.32 13.66
N ILE A 84 -3.41 8.79 12.82
CA ILE A 84 -4.63 8.09 13.19
C ILE A 84 -4.41 6.60 12.94
N CYS A 85 -4.39 5.80 14.00
CA CYS A 85 -4.31 4.35 13.90
C CYS A 85 -5.71 3.74 13.99
N THR A 86 -6.05 2.88 13.03
CA THR A 86 -7.28 2.08 13.14
C THR A 86 -7.13 0.98 14.18
N PRO A 87 -8.22 0.44 14.73
CA PRO A 87 -8.17 -0.86 15.39
C PRO A 87 -7.80 -1.96 14.38
N VAL A 88 -7.63 -3.18 14.86
CA VAL A 88 -7.53 -4.34 13.96
C VAL A 88 -8.88 -4.56 13.27
N LEU A 89 -8.89 -4.39 11.97
CA LEU A 89 -10.05 -4.51 11.10
C LEU A 89 -10.00 -5.81 10.31
N LYS A 90 -11.13 -6.23 9.75
CA LYS A 90 -11.21 -7.44 8.93
C LYS A 90 -12.26 -7.32 7.85
N GLY A 91 -11.93 -7.85 6.67
CA GLY A 91 -12.85 -8.01 5.56
C GLY A 91 -13.45 -6.70 5.07
N TRP A 92 -14.52 -6.82 4.30
CA TRP A 92 -15.18 -5.67 3.68
C TRP A 92 -15.72 -4.65 4.69
N LYS A 93 -16.20 -5.11 5.83
CA LYS A 93 -16.66 -4.20 6.91
C LYS A 93 -15.54 -3.29 7.42
N GLY A 94 -14.33 -3.85 7.56
CA GLY A 94 -13.17 -3.08 7.97
C GLY A 94 -12.75 -2.05 6.91
N VAL A 95 -12.77 -2.43 5.64
CA VAL A 95 -12.49 -1.51 4.53
C VAL A 95 -13.49 -0.35 4.50
N ILE A 96 -14.81 -0.65 4.58
CA ILE A 96 -15.85 0.38 4.63
C ILE A 96 -15.67 1.31 5.84
N GLU A 97 -15.33 0.77 6.99
CA GLU A 97 -15.10 1.58 8.20
C GLU A 97 -13.93 2.55 8.01
N THR A 98 -12.81 2.09 7.43
CA THR A 98 -11.67 2.94 7.08
C THR A 98 -12.07 4.01 6.06
N CYS A 99 -12.81 3.64 5.01
CA CYS A 99 -13.28 4.59 4.00
C CYS A 99 -14.19 5.68 4.58
N ARG A 100 -15.09 5.34 5.50
CA ARG A 100 -15.95 6.32 6.17
C ARG A 100 -15.16 7.31 7.03
N ALA A 101 -14.12 6.85 7.70
CA ALA A 101 -13.23 7.74 8.43
C ALA A 101 -12.53 8.71 7.48
N ILE A 102 -11.92 8.19 6.40
CA ILE A 102 -11.21 8.98 5.40
C ILE A 102 -12.13 9.94 4.67
N GLU A 103 -13.35 9.53 4.32
CA GLU A 103 -14.36 10.40 3.71
C GLU A 103 -14.70 11.59 4.62
N ALA A 104 -14.87 11.35 5.92
CA ALA A 104 -15.14 12.43 6.87
C ALA A 104 -13.94 13.38 7.03
N LEU A 105 -12.71 12.86 6.96
CA LEU A 105 -11.49 13.68 6.99
C LEU A 105 -11.37 14.51 5.70
N GLY A 106 -11.56 13.91 4.54
CA GLY A 106 -11.44 14.58 3.24
C GLY A 106 -12.56 15.59 2.95
N ALA A 107 -13.72 15.42 3.56
CA ALA A 107 -14.82 16.38 3.45
C ALA A 107 -14.62 17.66 4.29
N ASP A 108 -13.66 17.69 5.20
CA ASP A 108 -13.40 18.84 6.08
C ASP A 108 -12.19 19.65 5.59
N ASN A 109 -12.45 20.85 5.10
CA ASN A 109 -11.43 21.74 4.54
C ASN A 109 -10.36 22.24 5.53
N ARG A 110 -10.51 21.93 6.83
CA ARG A 110 -9.51 22.19 7.87
C ARG A 110 -8.52 21.05 8.04
N ILE A 111 -8.76 19.93 7.37
CA ILE A 111 -7.89 18.75 7.39
C ILE A 111 -7.20 18.65 6.06
N MET A 112 -5.90 18.41 6.09
CA MET A 112 -5.06 18.35 4.91
C MET A 112 -4.08 17.19 5.03
N ALA A 113 -3.64 16.68 3.90
CA ALA A 113 -2.48 15.82 3.78
C ALA A 113 -1.51 16.45 2.77
N ASP A 114 -0.25 16.50 3.11
CA ASP A 114 0.81 17.01 2.24
C ASP A 114 1.85 15.93 1.93
N GLU A 115 2.93 16.27 1.26
CA GLU A 115 4.00 15.34 0.88
C GLU A 115 4.69 14.64 2.06
N ARG A 116 4.49 15.12 3.29
CA ARG A 116 5.00 14.51 4.52
C ARG A 116 4.09 13.41 5.04
N CYS A 117 2.81 13.46 4.67
CA CYS A 117 1.80 12.51 5.09
C CYS A 117 1.87 11.24 4.25
N SER A 118 1.58 10.12 4.88
CA SER A 118 1.54 8.80 4.25
C SER A 118 0.40 7.95 4.78
N PHE A 119 0.04 6.96 3.98
CA PHE A 119 -0.96 5.97 4.31
C PHE A 119 -0.29 4.60 4.42
N HIS A 120 -0.13 4.10 5.63
CA HIS A 120 0.48 2.79 5.87
C HIS A 120 -0.59 1.73 6.11
N VAL A 121 -0.36 0.53 5.57
CA VAL A 121 -1.26 -0.61 5.77
C VAL A 121 -0.47 -1.76 6.40
N HIS A 122 -0.92 -2.19 7.58
CA HIS A 122 -0.40 -3.34 8.30
C HIS A 122 -1.29 -4.54 8.02
N ILE A 123 -0.74 -5.61 7.47
CA ILE A 123 -1.47 -6.86 7.24
C ILE A 123 -1.04 -7.90 8.26
N ASP A 124 -2.01 -8.51 8.93
CA ASP A 124 -1.77 -9.61 9.85
C ASP A 124 -1.31 -10.87 9.08
N VAL A 125 -0.17 -11.37 9.50
CA VAL A 125 0.48 -12.58 8.96
C VAL A 125 0.78 -13.57 10.09
N SER A 126 0.03 -13.51 11.18
CA SER A 126 0.22 -14.37 12.35
C SER A 126 -0.06 -15.85 12.07
N ASP A 127 -0.79 -16.14 11.01
CA ASP A 127 -1.11 -17.47 10.48
C ASP A 127 -0.05 -18.02 9.53
N LEU A 128 0.96 -17.22 9.17
CA LEU A 128 1.98 -17.60 8.19
C LEU A 128 3.27 -18.06 8.87
N SER A 129 3.93 -19.00 8.23
CA SER A 129 5.31 -19.41 8.54
C SER A 129 6.31 -18.33 8.10
N GLU A 130 7.54 -18.40 8.65
CA GLU A 130 8.63 -17.53 8.23
C GLU A 130 8.96 -17.66 6.74
N GLN A 131 8.84 -18.86 6.19
CA GLN A 131 9.04 -19.11 4.76
C GLN A 131 8.00 -18.37 3.91
N GLU A 132 6.74 -18.38 4.32
CA GLU A 132 5.67 -17.65 3.61
C GLU A 132 5.84 -16.13 3.73
N VAL A 133 6.24 -15.62 4.89
CA VAL A 133 6.57 -14.21 5.06
C VAL A 133 7.75 -13.81 4.17
N ALA A 134 8.81 -14.62 4.13
CA ALA A 134 9.94 -14.38 3.23
C ALA A 134 9.53 -14.43 1.75
N THR A 135 8.61 -15.31 1.40
CA THR A 135 8.03 -15.40 0.04
C THR A 135 7.35 -14.08 -0.35
N ILE A 136 6.51 -13.53 0.55
CA ILE A 136 5.83 -12.23 0.33
C ILE A 136 6.86 -11.13 0.10
N VAL A 137 7.88 -11.06 0.95
CA VAL A 137 8.94 -10.05 0.84
C VAL A 137 9.71 -10.19 -0.47
N THR A 138 10.04 -11.40 -0.88
CA THR A 138 10.76 -11.66 -2.13
C THR A 138 9.93 -11.19 -3.34
N TRP A 139 8.64 -11.52 -3.39
CA TRP A 139 7.77 -11.01 -4.45
C TRP A 139 7.60 -9.49 -4.41
N TRP A 140 7.60 -8.90 -3.20
CA TRP A 140 7.58 -7.44 -3.09
C TRP A 140 8.79 -6.81 -3.75
N VAL A 141 10.00 -7.29 -3.46
CA VAL A 141 11.25 -6.79 -4.09
C VAL A 141 11.19 -6.88 -5.61
N LYS A 142 10.65 -7.96 -6.15
CA LYS A 142 10.50 -8.14 -7.60
C LYS A 142 9.52 -7.16 -8.23
N CYS A 143 8.44 -6.82 -7.53
CA CYS A 143 7.38 -5.92 -8.01
C CYS A 143 7.61 -4.46 -7.60
N GLU A 144 8.53 -4.19 -6.69
CA GLU A 144 8.72 -2.91 -6.02
C GLU A 144 8.87 -1.72 -6.97
N PRO A 145 9.65 -1.78 -8.07
CA PRO A 145 9.77 -0.66 -8.99
C PRO A 145 8.43 -0.24 -9.58
N VAL A 146 7.60 -1.20 -9.98
CA VAL A 146 6.28 -0.93 -10.57
C VAL A 146 5.32 -0.35 -9.54
N PHE A 147 5.36 -0.86 -8.30
CA PHE A 147 4.58 -0.26 -7.21
C PHE A 147 5.06 1.18 -6.91
N MET A 148 6.36 1.43 -6.95
CA MET A 148 6.90 2.78 -6.77
C MET A 148 6.55 3.72 -7.93
N ASP A 149 6.30 3.20 -9.12
CA ASP A 149 5.82 4.01 -10.24
C ASP A 149 4.35 4.45 -10.07
N SER A 150 3.61 3.80 -9.21
CA SER A 150 2.22 4.20 -8.88
C SER A 150 2.11 5.32 -7.84
N VAL A 151 3.21 5.84 -7.31
CA VAL A 151 3.22 6.88 -6.29
C VAL A 151 3.94 8.14 -6.77
N PRO A 152 3.62 9.34 -6.23
CA PRO A 152 4.23 10.58 -6.65
C PRO A 152 5.74 10.64 -6.33
N LEU A 153 6.44 11.56 -7.02
CA LEU A 153 7.89 11.71 -6.90
C LEU A 153 8.35 11.97 -5.46
N SER A 154 7.54 12.68 -4.67
CA SER A 154 7.81 12.91 -3.24
C SER A 154 7.96 11.63 -2.42
N ARG A 155 7.34 10.54 -2.85
CA ARG A 155 7.48 9.22 -2.22
C ARG A 155 8.71 8.46 -2.73
N LYS A 156 9.04 8.62 -4.01
CA LYS A 156 10.17 7.92 -4.64
C LYS A 156 11.53 8.32 -4.05
N SER A 157 11.64 9.54 -3.53
CA SER A 157 12.86 10.07 -2.89
C SER A 157 12.78 10.15 -1.36
N ASN A 158 11.78 9.56 -0.75
CA ASN A 158 11.53 9.70 0.69
C ASN A 158 12.45 8.78 1.51
N GLN A 159 13.23 9.38 2.43
CA GLN A 159 14.14 8.64 3.31
C GLN A 159 13.46 7.65 4.28
N TYR A 160 12.16 7.81 4.50
CA TYR A 160 11.35 6.93 5.34
C TYR A 160 10.64 5.82 4.56
N CYS A 161 10.90 5.75 3.23
CA CYS A 161 10.29 4.77 2.33
C CYS A 161 11.29 4.38 1.23
N GLN A 162 12.46 3.87 1.62
CA GLN A 162 13.55 3.51 0.71
C GLN A 162 13.23 2.21 -0.02
N LEU A 163 13.71 2.10 -1.26
CA LEU A 163 13.60 0.85 -2.02
C LEU A 163 14.34 -0.28 -1.31
N LEU A 164 13.62 -1.35 -1.03
CA LEU A 164 14.19 -2.52 -0.42
C LEU A 164 15.13 -3.25 -1.37
N GLY A 165 14.78 -3.36 -2.65
CA GLY A 165 15.58 -4.01 -3.67
C GLY A 165 16.94 -3.34 -3.92
N GLN A 166 17.10 -2.07 -3.56
CA GLN A 166 18.38 -1.33 -3.64
C GLN A 166 19.17 -1.35 -2.32
N SER A 167 18.66 -2.01 -1.30
CA SER A 167 19.38 -2.11 -0.02
C SER A 167 20.55 -3.10 -0.13
N GLU A 168 21.59 -2.90 0.69
CA GLU A 168 22.71 -3.87 0.81
C GLU A 168 22.25 -5.30 1.12
N ILE A 169 21.01 -5.45 1.57
CA ILE A 169 20.39 -6.75 1.86
C ILE A 169 20.20 -7.54 0.56
N PHE A 170 19.86 -6.87 -0.53
CA PHE A 170 19.56 -7.49 -1.82
C PHE A 170 20.59 -7.17 -2.93
N GLU A 171 21.41 -6.12 -2.80
CA GLU A 171 22.44 -5.74 -3.79
C GLU A 171 23.49 -6.84 -4.07
N LYS A 172 23.71 -7.75 -3.13
CA LYS A 172 24.71 -8.82 -3.25
C LYS A 172 24.13 -10.15 -3.73
N VAL A 173 22.95 -10.16 -4.30
CA VAL A 173 22.12 -11.36 -4.42
C VAL A 173 22.01 -11.90 -5.86
N GLU A 174 22.74 -11.36 -6.81
CA GLU A 174 22.73 -11.96 -8.15
C GLU A 174 22.99 -13.47 -8.13
N ASP A 175 23.71 -13.97 -7.10
CA ASP A 175 24.15 -15.37 -7.01
C ASP A 175 23.75 -16.14 -5.76
N GLN A 176 23.01 -15.57 -4.79
CA GLN A 176 22.72 -16.28 -3.53
C GLN A 176 21.26 -16.15 -3.09
N PHE A 177 20.58 -17.28 -3.00
CA PHE A 177 19.28 -17.42 -2.34
C PHE A 177 19.47 -17.31 -0.83
N TYR A 178 18.88 -16.30 -0.21
CA TYR A 178 18.86 -16.21 1.24
C TYR A 178 17.78 -17.12 1.83
N SER A 179 18.12 -17.77 2.95
CA SER A 179 17.09 -18.46 3.75
C SER A 179 16.05 -17.46 4.26
N ALA A 180 14.84 -17.95 4.49
CA ALA A 180 13.75 -17.14 5.06
C ALA A 180 14.15 -16.41 6.35
N ASP A 181 14.81 -17.10 7.27
CA ASP A 181 15.35 -16.52 8.51
C ASP A 181 16.32 -15.36 8.24
N THR A 182 17.19 -15.49 7.24
CA THR A 182 18.12 -14.44 6.86
C THR A 182 17.40 -13.20 6.33
N ILE A 183 16.40 -13.37 5.46
CA ILE A 183 15.59 -12.28 4.91
C ILE A 183 14.88 -11.55 6.05
N ILE A 184 14.14 -12.27 6.87
CA ILE A 184 13.33 -11.69 7.95
C ILE A 184 14.21 -10.98 8.98
N ARG A 185 15.32 -11.58 9.38
CA ARG A 185 16.25 -11.00 10.36
C ARG A 185 16.90 -9.72 9.87
N ARG A 186 17.33 -9.67 8.62
CA ARG A 186 17.95 -8.48 8.02
C ARG A 186 16.94 -7.35 7.88
N LEU A 187 15.72 -7.64 7.45
CA LEU A 187 14.64 -6.65 7.34
C LEU A 187 14.15 -6.15 8.70
N GLY A 188 14.20 -7.00 9.72
CA GLY A 188 13.82 -6.62 11.08
C GLY A 188 14.69 -5.56 11.72
N CYS A 189 15.81 -5.17 11.11
CA CYS A 189 16.71 -4.15 11.62
C CYS A 189 16.36 -2.72 11.17
N CYS A 190 15.59 -2.54 10.11
CA CYS A 190 15.25 -1.22 9.56
C CYS A 190 13.76 -1.13 9.21
N LYS A 191 13.11 -0.06 9.67
CA LYS A 191 11.68 0.19 9.43
C LYS A 191 11.41 1.17 8.29
N TYR A 192 12.43 1.67 7.61
CA TYR A 192 12.32 2.76 6.63
C TYR A 192 12.33 2.28 5.18
N PHE A 193 12.02 1.03 4.95
CA PHE A 193 11.81 0.48 3.61
C PHE A 193 10.33 0.57 3.17
N THR A 194 10.09 0.40 1.90
CA THR A 194 8.76 0.33 1.27
C THR A 194 7.87 -0.73 1.90
N ILE A 195 8.48 -1.82 2.39
CA ILE A 195 7.87 -2.86 3.21
C ILE A 195 8.64 -2.98 4.52
N ASN A 196 7.93 -3.17 5.63
CA ASN A 196 8.53 -3.21 6.96
C ASN A 196 8.06 -4.45 7.71
N THR A 197 9.01 -5.30 8.13
CA THR A 197 8.79 -6.51 8.92
C THR A 197 9.31 -6.39 10.37
N TYR A 198 9.67 -5.17 10.81
CA TYR A 198 10.22 -4.92 12.14
C TYR A 198 9.35 -5.46 13.27
N HIS A 199 8.03 -5.27 13.17
CA HIS A 199 7.10 -5.75 14.19
C HIS A 199 6.96 -7.28 14.17
N TYR A 200 7.05 -7.91 13.02
CA TYR A 200 7.06 -9.36 12.88
C TYR A 200 8.29 -9.97 13.54
N HIS A 201 9.48 -9.46 13.20
CA HIS A 201 10.76 -9.95 13.72
C HIS A 201 10.86 -9.80 15.24
N ASN A 202 10.47 -8.65 15.77
CA ASN A 202 10.57 -8.35 17.21
C ASN A 202 9.42 -8.94 18.05
N ASN A 203 8.61 -9.83 17.50
CA ASN A 203 7.47 -10.50 18.16
C ASN A 203 6.45 -9.57 18.82
N LYS A 204 6.47 -8.27 18.49
CA LYS A 204 5.53 -7.28 19.02
C LYS A 204 4.16 -7.41 18.37
N ARG A 205 4.15 -7.61 17.06
CA ARG A 205 2.96 -7.82 16.24
C ARG A 205 3.34 -8.67 15.06
N LYS A 206 2.51 -9.63 14.71
CA LYS A 206 2.76 -10.46 13.53
C LYS A 206 2.16 -9.79 12.28
N THR A 207 2.68 -8.62 11.92
CA THR A 207 2.24 -7.84 10.76
C THR A 207 3.39 -7.50 9.83
N ILE A 208 3.06 -7.41 8.54
CA ILE A 208 3.87 -6.74 7.52
C ILE A 208 3.22 -5.37 7.26
N GLU A 209 4.01 -4.32 7.24
CA GLU A 209 3.59 -2.96 6.96
C GLU A 209 4.02 -2.53 5.56
N PHE A 210 3.10 -2.01 4.76
CA PHE A 210 3.32 -1.46 3.42
C PHE A 210 3.22 0.06 3.50
N ARG A 211 4.28 0.76 3.09
CA ARG A 211 4.52 2.17 3.44
C ARG A 211 4.56 3.15 2.28
N ILE A 212 4.41 2.68 1.03
CA ILE A 212 4.66 3.51 -0.14
C ILE A 212 3.61 4.59 -0.41
N MET A 213 2.36 4.41 0.04
CA MET A 213 1.27 5.33 -0.30
C MET A 213 1.45 6.70 0.32
N ASP A 214 1.04 7.68 -0.44
CA ASP A 214 1.07 9.11 -0.13
C ASP A 214 -0.15 9.58 0.68
N GLY A 215 -0.15 10.87 1.00
CA GLY A 215 -1.22 11.53 1.74
C GLY A 215 -2.57 11.56 1.02
N ASP A 216 -2.61 11.37 -0.31
CA ASP A 216 -3.88 11.34 -1.05
C ASP A 216 -4.78 10.21 -0.54
N CYS A 217 -4.19 9.06 -0.18
CA CYS A 217 -4.94 7.97 0.42
C CYS A 217 -5.52 8.30 1.80
N CYS A 218 -5.00 9.34 2.48
CA CYS A 218 -5.49 9.77 3.79
C CYS A 218 -6.79 10.59 3.72
N LEU A 219 -7.11 11.15 2.56
CA LEU A 219 -8.27 12.02 2.35
C LEU A 219 -9.20 11.53 1.24
N ASP A 220 -8.77 10.55 0.45
CA ASP A 220 -9.57 9.95 -0.62
C ASP A 220 -9.89 8.48 -0.29
N PRO A 221 -11.17 8.18 0.05
CA PRO A 221 -11.58 6.80 0.38
C PRO A 221 -11.46 5.83 -0.80
N TRP A 222 -11.51 6.31 -2.05
CA TRP A 222 -11.33 5.48 -3.23
C TRP A 222 -9.90 4.98 -3.33
N ASN A 223 -8.92 5.86 -3.16
CA ASN A 223 -7.50 5.51 -3.16
C ASN A 223 -7.17 4.54 -2.02
N ALA A 224 -7.59 4.86 -0.79
CA ALA A 224 -7.36 4.01 0.37
C ALA A 224 -7.98 2.62 0.22
N LYS A 225 -9.23 2.54 -0.27
CA LYS A 225 -9.94 1.28 -0.51
C LYS A 225 -9.16 0.38 -1.48
N ASN A 226 -8.78 0.92 -2.62
CA ASN A 226 -8.13 0.14 -3.66
C ASN A 226 -6.73 -0.27 -3.24
N TRP A 227 -5.99 0.57 -2.52
CA TRP A 227 -4.70 0.22 -1.96
C TRP A 227 -4.78 -0.94 -0.97
N ILE A 228 -5.65 -0.87 0.04
CA ILE A 228 -5.83 -1.96 1.00
C ILE A 228 -6.12 -3.29 0.28
N ARG A 229 -6.99 -3.24 -0.73
CA ARG A 229 -7.37 -4.42 -1.52
C ARG A 229 -6.23 -4.96 -2.36
N LEU A 230 -5.47 -4.07 -3.01
CA LEU A 230 -4.32 -4.44 -3.83
C LEU A 230 -3.27 -5.17 -2.98
N ILE A 231 -2.97 -4.64 -1.78
CA ILE A 231 -1.97 -5.26 -0.90
C ILE A 231 -2.43 -6.61 -0.37
N ILE A 232 -3.69 -6.75 0.03
CA ILE A 232 -4.23 -8.05 0.44
C ILE A 232 -4.15 -9.03 -0.72
N HIS A 233 -4.55 -8.61 -1.92
CA HIS A 233 -4.47 -9.43 -3.13
C HIS A 233 -3.03 -9.81 -3.48
N PHE A 234 -2.09 -8.88 -3.39
CA PHE A 234 -0.66 -9.12 -3.59
C PHE A 234 -0.14 -10.24 -2.66
N ILE A 235 -0.49 -10.21 -1.38
CA ILE A 235 -0.11 -11.25 -0.42
C ILE A 235 -0.65 -12.61 -0.86
N GLU A 236 -1.93 -12.70 -1.20
CA GLU A 236 -2.54 -13.97 -1.63
C GLU A 236 -1.89 -14.51 -2.92
N MET A 237 -1.55 -13.62 -3.85
CA MET A 237 -0.84 -14.01 -5.08
C MET A 237 0.58 -14.46 -4.79
N SER A 238 1.29 -13.80 -3.88
CA SER A 238 2.63 -14.22 -3.43
C SER A 238 2.61 -15.64 -2.84
N LEU A 239 1.66 -15.90 -1.95
CA LEU A 239 1.49 -17.22 -1.34
C LEU A 239 1.11 -18.29 -2.36
N LYS A 240 0.24 -17.97 -3.30
CA LYS A 240 -0.18 -18.87 -4.37
C LYS A 240 0.96 -19.24 -5.32
N LYS A 241 1.82 -18.29 -5.63
CA LYS A 241 3.00 -18.50 -6.51
C LYS A 241 4.10 -19.27 -5.77
N GLY A 242 4.19 -19.14 -4.44
CA GLY A 242 5.28 -19.69 -3.65
C GLY A 242 6.58 -18.90 -3.81
N MET A 243 7.66 -19.37 -3.18
CA MET A 243 8.98 -18.77 -3.29
C MET A 243 9.46 -18.85 -4.75
N PRO A 244 9.98 -17.76 -5.33
CA PRO A 244 10.61 -17.82 -6.64
C PRO A 244 11.74 -18.87 -6.67
N ASN A 245 11.94 -19.51 -7.81
CA ASN A 245 13.04 -20.44 -8.02
C ASN A 245 14.41 -19.73 -7.92
N GLU A 246 15.49 -20.52 -7.83
CA GLU A 246 16.85 -20.00 -7.95
C GLU A 246 17.02 -19.22 -9.26
N TYR A 247 17.95 -18.27 -9.24
CA TYR A 247 18.18 -17.40 -10.37
C TYR A 247 18.60 -18.20 -11.62
N HIS A 248 17.88 -17.94 -12.70
CA HIS A 248 18.19 -18.43 -14.05
C HIS A 248 18.25 -17.24 -15.01
N PRO A 249 19.39 -17.00 -15.68
CA PRO A 249 19.51 -15.89 -16.63
C PRO A 249 18.40 -15.94 -17.71
N GLY A 250 17.71 -14.81 -17.90
CA GLY A 250 16.64 -14.70 -18.88
C GLY A 250 15.25 -15.18 -18.41
N ASP A 251 15.12 -15.70 -17.19
CA ASP A 251 13.83 -15.99 -16.57
C ASP A 251 13.45 -14.89 -15.56
N PRO A 252 12.52 -13.98 -15.89
CA PRO A 252 12.12 -12.89 -14.98
C PRO A 252 11.44 -13.40 -13.71
N TRP A 253 10.95 -14.64 -13.70
CA TRP A 253 10.27 -15.24 -12.56
C TRP A 253 11.24 -15.85 -11.54
N SER A 254 12.51 -16.01 -11.90
CA SER A 254 13.54 -16.56 -11.03
C SER A 254 14.25 -15.49 -10.19
N GLY A 255 14.89 -15.89 -9.10
CA GLY A 255 15.71 -15.03 -8.26
C GLY A 255 15.01 -13.75 -7.77
N TYR A 256 15.79 -12.68 -7.62
CA TYR A 256 15.33 -11.37 -7.14
C TYR A 256 15.26 -10.32 -8.25
N CYS A 257 15.35 -10.70 -9.52
CA CYS A 257 15.22 -9.77 -10.64
C CYS A 257 13.90 -9.00 -10.56
N TRP A 258 13.95 -7.72 -10.85
CA TRP A 258 12.76 -6.89 -10.96
C TRP A 258 11.90 -7.35 -12.13
N LEU A 259 10.60 -7.35 -11.89
CA LEU A 259 9.61 -7.59 -12.92
C LEU A 259 9.31 -6.28 -13.66
N ASP A 260 9.06 -6.39 -14.96
CA ASP A 260 8.49 -5.28 -15.71
C ASP A 260 6.98 -5.12 -15.40
N PRO A 261 6.35 -4.01 -15.81
CA PRO A 261 4.92 -3.79 -15.55
C PRO A 261 4.01 -4.91 -16.06
N LYS A 262 4.29 -5.48 -17.22
CA LYS A 262 3.50 -6.59 -17.80
C LYS A 262 3.58 -7.82 -16.91
N ASP A 263 4.77 -8.19 -16.46
CA ASP A 263 4.98 -9.34 -15.59
C ASP A 263 4.35 -9.13 -14.21
N VAL A 264 4.39 -7.89 -13.66
CA VAL A 264 3.68 -7.56 -12.40
C VAL A 264 2.18 -7.74 -12.57
N PHE A 265 1.60 -7.30 -13.71
CA PHE A 265 0.17 -7.49 -13.96
C PHE A 265 -0.19 -8.97 -14.15
N GLU A 266 0.67 -9.74 -14.82
CA GLU A 266 0.52 -11.20 -14.91
C GLU A 266 0.63 -11.87 -13.54
N PHE A 267 1.60 -11.45 -12.72
CA PHE A 267 1.77 -11.93 -11.34
C PHE A 267 0.50 -11.68 -10.51
N LEU A 268 -0.07 -10.47 -10.58
CA LEU A 268 -1.30 -10.11 -9.89
C LEU A 268 -2.55 -10.78 -10.49
N GLY A 269 -2.42 -11.48 -11.62
CA GLY A 269 -3.55 -12.07 -12.32
C GLY A 269 -4.47 -11.04 -12.99
N PHE A 270 -3.94 -9.86 -13.28
CA PHE A 270 -4.64 -8.78 -13.98
C PHE A 270 -4.46 -8.85 -15.51
N GLY A 271 -3.50 -9.65 -16.00
CA GLY A 271 -3.24 -9.87 -17.41
C GLY A 271 -4.06 -11.00 -18.02
N GLY A 272 -4.50 -10.84 -19.27
CA GLY A 272 -5.11 -11.90 -20.06
C GLY A 272 -6.64 -12.06 -19.88
N ASN A 273 -7.21 -13.13 -20.46
CA ASN A 273 -8.64 -13.45 -20.46
C ASN A 273 -9.19 -13.91 -19.08
N TYR A 274 -8.72 -13.34 -17.99
CA TYR A 274 -9.28 -13.63 -16.70
C TYR A 274 -10.55 -12.82 -16.49
N ASN A 275 -11.67 -13.53 -16.27
CA ASN A 275 -12.87 -12.91 -15.74
C ASN A 275 -12.57 -12.47 -14.29
N LEU A 276 -12.00 -11.28 -14.15
CA LEU A 276 -11.79 -10.66 -12.84
C LEU A 276 -13.17 -10.45 -12.20
N SER A 277 -13.27 -10.69 -10.91
CA SER A 277 -14.46 -10.22 -10.18
C SER A 277 -14.53 -8.69 -10.31
N ASN A 278 -15.73 -8.11 -10.37
CA ASN A 278 -15.92 -6.65 -10.45
C ASN A 278 -15.06 -5.89 -9.45
N GLY A 279 -14.82 -6.51 -8.30
CA GLY A 279 -14.00 -5.91 -7.28
C GLY A 279 -12.49 -5.86 -7.59
N LEU A 280 -11.92 -6.89 -8.21
CA LEU A 280 -10.52 -6.91 -8.64
C LEU A 280 -10.31 -6.07 -9.89
N GLN A 281 -11.30 -6.01 -10.78
CA GLN A 281 -11.26 -5.13 -11.92
C GLN A 281 -11.10 -3.67 -11.50
N GLN A 282 -11.88 -3.20 -10.51
CA GLN A 282 -11.74 -1.85 -9.97
C GLN A 282 -10.33 -1.59 -9.38
N VAL A 283 -9.73 -2.57 -8.72
CA VAL A 283 -8.35 -2.45 -8.20
C VAL A 283 -7.35 -2.35 -9.34
N CYS A 284 -7.53 -3.16 -10.39
CA CYS A 284 -6.67 -3.15 -11.56
C CYS A 284 -6.74 -1.80 -12.30
N GLU A 285 -7.95 -1.31 -12.61
CA GLU A 285 -8.17 -0.02 -13.24
C GLU A 285 -7.55 1.12 -12.42
N TRP A 286 -7.80 1.15 -11.11
CA TRP A 286 -7.20 2.13 -10.22
C TRP A 286 -5.66 2.08 -10.25
N PHE A 287 -5.07 0.89 -10.28
CA PHE A 287 -3.61 0.75 -10.30
C PHE A 287 -3.01 1.23 -11.62
N VAL A 288 -3.67 0.96 -12.74
CA VAL A 288 -3.30 1.49 -14.07
C VAL A 288 -3.36 3.02 -14.08
N ASP A 289 -4.46 3.60 -13.57
CA ASP A 289 -4.61 5.06 -13.48
C ASP A 289 -3.50 5.71 -12.65
N ARG A 290 -3.15 5.11 -11.52
CA ARG A 290 -2.04 5.58 -10.67
C ARG A 290 -0.70 5.52 -11.38
N LEU A 291 -0.41 4.44 -12.10
CA LEU A 291 0.81 4.32 -12.93
C LEU A 291 0.85 5.41 -13.99
N TYR A 292 -0.25 5.59 -14.72
CA TYR A 292 -0.33 6.60 -15.77
C TYR A 292 -0.07 8.02 -15.24
N LEU A 293 -0.73 8.40 -14.16
CA LEU A 293 -0.59 9.72 -13.56
C LEU A 293 0.84 10.00 -13.08
N ASN A 294 1.43 9.07 -12.36
CA ASN A 294 2.73 9.30 -11.71
C ASN A 294 3.93 9.10 -12.62
N VAL A 295 3.83 8.22 -13.65
CA VAL A 295 4.87 8.10 -14.68
C VAL A 295 4.85 9.34 -15.58
N SER A 296 3.67 9.84 -15.98
CA SER A 296 3.56 11.05 -16.80
C SER A 296 4.13 12.28 -16.11
N ASP A 297 3.96 12.43 -14.80
CA ASP A 297 4.52 13.53 -14.03
C ASP A 297 6.05 13.43 -13.89
N THR A 298 6.59 12.24 -13.69
CA THR A 298 8.03 12.00 -13.70
C THR A 298 8.65 12.37 -15.06
N CYS A 299 7.96 12.08 -16.16
CA CYS A 299 8.38 12.47 -17.50
C CYS A 299 8.36 13.99 -17.71
N LYS A 300 7.34 14.69 -17.20
CA LYS A 300 7.22 16.17 -17.33
C LYS A 300 8.34 16.92 -16.63
N ILE A 301 8.88 16.37 -15.54
CA ILE A 301 9.94 17.00 -14.73
C ILE A 301 11.35 16.75 -15.32
N GLY A 302 11.47 15.99 -16.41
CA GLY A 302 12.76 15.74 -17.08
C GLY A 302 13.68 14.76 -16.32
N VAL A 303 13.17 14.01 -15.37
CA VAL A 303 13.94 13.04 -14.57
C VAL A 303 14.27 11.77 -15.38
N MET A 304 13.52 11.50 -16.45
CA MET A 304 13.75 10.36 -17.34
C MET A 304 14.39 10.79 -18.65
N SER A 305 15.32 9.97 -19.15
CA SER A 305 15.85 10.15 -20.52
C SER A 305 14.74 9.94 -21.55
N GLU A 306 14.88 10.57 -22.72
CA GLU A 306 13.90 10.47 -23.81
C GLU A 306 13.67 9.00 -24.26
N SER A 307 14.70 8.16 -24.21
CA SER A 307 14.61 6.73 -24.47
C SER A 307 13.82 5.96 -23.41
N ALA A 308 14.00 6.30 -22.12
CA ALA A 308 13.24 5.70 -21.04
C ALA A 308 11.76 6.14 -21.09
N ARG A 309 11.50 7.40 -21.51
CA ARG A 309 10.17 7.93 -21.74
C ARG A 309 9.42 7.16 -22.84
N CYS A 310 10.08 6.93 -24.00
CA CYS A 310 9.49 6.14 -25.08
C CYS A 310 9.18 4.70 -24.68
N VAL A 311 10.00 4.10 -23.79
CA VAL A 311 9.75 2.75 -23.26
C VAL A 311 8.58 2.77 -22.31
N ALA A 312 8.49 3.72 -21.38
CA ALA A 312 7.37 3.87 -20.46
C ALA A 312 6.04 4.14 -21.17
N ASP A 313 6.03 5.07 -22.15
CA ASP A 313 4.85 5.38 -22.97
C ASP A 313 4.38 4.16 -23.78
N ARG A 314 5.33 3.36 -24.29
CA ARG A 314 5.00 2.13 -25.02
C ARG A 314 4.46 1.05 -24.12
N GLN A 315 5.05 0.84 -22.95
CA GLN A 315 4.57 -0.13 -21.96
C GLN A 315 3.18 0.24 -21.43
N ILE A 316 2.94 1.52 -21.17
CA ILE A 316 1.62 2.03 -20.77
C ILE A 316 0.63 1.88 -21.92
N SER A 317 1.01 2.22 -23.16
CA SER A 317 0.17 2.03 -24.35
C SER A 317 -0.16 0.55 -24.58
N ASP A 318 0.78 -0.35 -24.36
CA ASP A 318 0.56 -1.80 -24.47
C ASP A 318 -0.39 -2.29 -23.37
N LEU A 319 -0.28 -1.78 -22.13
CA LEU A 319 -1.25 -2.03 -21.07
C LEU A 319 -2.64 -1.50 -21.47
N PHE A 320 -2.75 -0.27 -21.99
CA PHE A 320 -4.03 0.27 -22.48
C PHE A 320 -4.59 -0.49 -23.68
N SER A 321 -3.76 -1.00 -24.59
CA SER A 321 -4.25 -1.83 -25.70
C SER A 321 -4.82 -3.16 -25.24
N ILE A 322 -4.28 -3.70 -24.14
CA ILE A 322 -4.84 -4.88 -23.47
C ILE A 322 -6.17 -4.54 -22.81
N TYR A 323 -6.28 -3.35 -22.18
CA TYR A 323 -7.50 -2.88 -21.49
C TYR A 323 -8.54 -2.24 -22.42
N GLY A 324 -8.16 -1.53 -23.46
CA GLY A 324 -9.08 -0.92 -24.43
C GLY A 324 -9.94 -1.95 -25.19
N LYS A 325 -9.50 -3.20 -25.25
CA LYS A 325 -10.35 -4.31 -25.69
C LYS A 325 -11.39 -4.73 -24.65
N MET A 326 -11.18 -4.37 -23.38
CA MET A 326 -12.14 -4.65 -22.29
C MET A 326 -13.18 -3.54 -22.13
N GLU A 327 -12.85 -2.27 -22.44
CA GLU A 327 -13.81 -1.14 -22.38
C GLU A 327 -14.94 -1.26 -23.40
N ALA A 328 -14.69 -1.87 -24.56
CA ALA A 328 -15.72 -2.02 -25.60
C ALA A 328 -16.92 -2.88 -25.18
N ASP A 329 -16.74 -3.72 -24.13
CA ASP A 329 -17.79 -4.64 -23.66
C ASP A 329 -18.53 -4.14 -22.40
N PHE A 330 -18.16 -2.99 -21.81
CA PHE A 330 -18.61 -2.61 -20.45
C PHE A 330 -19.35 -1.28 -20.30
N THR A 331 -19.70 -0.59 -21.39
CA THR A 331 -20.37 0.73 -21.30
C THR A 331 -21.78 0.72 -20.71
N ASP A 332 -22.38 -0.43 -20.44
CA ASP A 332 -23.82 -0.51 -20.08
C ASP A 332 -24.12 -0.81 -18.58
N VAL A 333 -23.14 -0.90 -17.69
CA VAL A 333 -23.40 -1.35 -16.30
C VAL A 333 -23.11 -0.30 -15.20
N PHE A 334 -22.68 0.90 -15.55
CA PHE A 334 -22.06 1.83 -14.55
C PHE A 334 -22.99 2.82 -13.84
N ASP A 335 -24.32 2.85 -14.06
CA ASP A 335 -25.10 4.05 -13.66
C ASP A 335 -26.02 3.94 -12.42
N GLU A 336 -26.18 2.84 -11.70
CA GLU A 336 -27.28 2.81 -10.71
C GLU A 336 -27.02 2.28 -9.29
N LYS A 337 -25.84 1.81 -8.90
CA LYS A 337 -25.75 1.11 -7.59
C LYS A 337 -24.78 1.66 -6.54
N PHE A 338 -24.09 2.75 -6.77
CA PHE A 338 -23.14 3.29 -5.75
C PHE A 338 -23.23 4.82 -5.59
N ARG A 339 -24.42 5.39 -5.56
CA ARG A 339 -24.62 6.65 -4.82
C ARG A 339 -24.94 6.27 -3.38
N ILE A 340 -23.97 6.54 -2.45
CA ILE A 340 -24.21 6.59 -1.01
C ILE A 340 -24.68 8.00 -0.68
#